data_50c9c848b7ccab35b1ffaff3bc2a0f1f
#
_entry.id   50c9c848b7ccab35b1ffaff3bc2a0f1f
#
_cell.length_a   1.000
_cell.length_b   1.000
_cell.length_c   1.000
_cell.angle_alpha   90.00
_cell.angle_beta   90.00
_cell.angle_gamma   90.00
#
_symmetry.space_group_name_H-M   'P 1'
#
loop_
_entity.id
_entity.type
_entity.pdbx_description
1 polymer ?
#
loop_
_entity_poly.entity_id
_entity_poly.type
_entity_poly.pdbx_seq_one_letter_code
_entity_poly.pdbx_strand_id
1 'polypeptide(L)'
;MKDTEGPARRRLGVGWRLHGDGRAPRPGAAVLPHERLSWPRTLGLGAQHVVAMFGATFVFPVVMGLDPNLAIMMSGVATVLFLLVVQGRVPSYLGTSASFVGGVAAIRAAGGSTAEVTGAIVVAGLVLAVVGLLVHRMGPGLVNRAFPPVVAGAVVLLIGLSLAPVVADIYWPQDQWTALATMGVVIAAGVLLSGFWSRLAVFVGLVFGYVLSWVLDRVAGPITAPGPDGKVTTHARVQLESVASADWFGLPTLHSPSFSVSAALLVLPGVIALIAENTGHVKAVGEMTGENLDPVLGRAVLGDGLATAVSAAVGGPPTTTYAENIGVMAATRVYSTAAYWAAAGAALAFGLCPKFGALVAATPGGVLGGITVVLYGMIGLLGAKIWIKARVDFSDPVNLVPIAAGSVLGIGGVTVTLGDFSVGGIALGTVVTLLGYHLLAAGRRWGVEVPEPAPRPAAAADRREEPRPTTEDRPVEPRPATGTRPEEPRPTTEDRPVEPRPATGTRPEERRPTTGTRPEEPRPTTGTRPKEQQPAEPTAV
;
A
#
# COMPACT_ATOMS: atom_id res chain seq x y z
N MET A 1 -0.75 -10.43 41.90
CA MET A 1 -0.42 -11.78 41.39
C MET A 1 0.94 -11.64 40.69
N LYS A 2 2.01 -12.18 41.30
CA LYS A 2 3.38 -12.12 40.78
C LYS A 2 3.49 -12.93 39.47
N ASP A 3 4.21 -12.34 38.53
CA ASP A 3 4.52 -12.89 37.21
C ASP A 3 5.15 -14.29 37.32
N THR A 4 4.40 -15.33 37.00
CA THR A 4 4.88 -16.73 36.91
C THR A 4 5.27 -17.14 35.50
N GLU A 5 5.42 -16.19 34.56
CA GLU A 5 5.93 -16.49 33.23
C GLU A 5 7.46 -16.60 33.24
N GLY A 6 7.94 -17.81 32.94
CA GLY A 6 9.37 -18.09 32.90
C GLY A 6 10.12 -17.20 31.86
N PRO A 7 11.39 -16.87 32.13
CA PRO A 7 12.19 -15.94 31.31
C PRO A 7 12.32 -16.36 29.82
N ALA A 8 12.13 -17.63 29.50
CA ALA A 8 12.18 -18.13 28.12
C ALA A 8 10.98 -17.68 27.27
N ARG A 9 9.75 -17.64 27.82
CA ARG A 9 8.56 -17.19 27.09
C ARG A 9 8.58 -15.70 26.78
N ARG A 10 9.15 -14.88 27.66
CA ARG A 10 9.39 -13.45 27.38
C ARG A 10 10.40 -13.21 26.25
N ARG A 11 11.41 -14.10 26.10
CA ARG A 11 12.42 -13.99 25.03
C ARG A 11 11.86 -14.33 23.64
N LEU A 12 10.83 -15.16 23.56
CA LEU A 12 10.21 -15.56 22.29
C LEU A 12 9.00 -14.69 21.90
N GLY A 13 8.55 -13.75 22.78
CA GLY A 13 7.38 -12.91 22.51
C GLY A 13 6.05 -13.69 22.47
N VAL A 14 5.97 -14.86 23.12
CA VAL A 14 4.83 -15.81 23.05
C VAL A 14 4.04 -15.85 24.37
N GLY A 15 4.16 -14.87 25.24
CA GLY A 15 3.41 -14.77 26.50
C GLY A 15 2.52 -13.54 26.50
N TRP A 16 1.20 -13.70 26.55
CA TRP A 16 0.27 -12.57 26.56
C TRP A 16 -0.57 -12.55 27.83
N ARG A 17 -0.70 -11.36 28.44
CA ARG A 17 -1.60 -11.12 29.55
C ARG A 17 -2.99 -10.75 29.04
N LEU A 18 -4.03 -11.14 29.77
CA LEU A 18 -5.38 -10.73 29.43
C LEU A 18 -5.54 -9.22 29.71
N HIS A 19 -5.97 -8.44 28.72
CA HIS A 19 -6.29 -7.04 28.89
C HIS A 19 -7.68 -6.86 29.51
N GLY A 20 -7.76 -6.30 30.71
CA GLY A 20 -9.01 -6.06 31.39
C GLY A 20 -9.86 -7.33 31.56
N ASP A 21 -11.12 -7.27 31.14
CA ASP A 21 -12.06 -8.39 31.09
C ASP A 21 -11.95 -9.23 29.80
N GLY A 22 -11.04 -8.85 28.89
CA GLY A 22 -10.83 -9.48 27.59
C GLY A 22 -11.91 -9.20 26.54
N ARG A 23 -12.86 -8.29 26.83
CA ARG A 23 -13.97 -8.00 25.91
C ARG A 23 -13.67 -6.89 24.92
N ALA A 24 -13.07 -5.81 25.37
CA ALA A 24 -12.72 -4.65 24.54
C ALA A 24 -11.54 -3.87 25.14
N PRO A 25 -10.84 -3.02 24.37
CA PRO A 25 -9.95 -2.04 24.95
C PRO A 25 -10.71 -1.16 25.95
N ARG A 26 -10.09 -0.84 27.08
CA ARG A 26 -10.68 0.10 28.04
C ARG A 26 -10.81 1.48 27.39
N PRO A 27 -11.81 2.32 27.73
CA PRO A 27 -11.92 3.68 27.23
C PRO A 27 -10.61 4.45 27.42
N GLY A 28 -10.08 5.03 26.33
CA GLY A 28 -8.81 5.76 26.33
C GLY A 28 -7.53 4.92 26.34
N ALA A 29 -7.60 3.58 26.51
CA ALA A 29 -6.45 2.69 26.46
C ALA A 29 -6.39 1.87 25.15
N ALA A 30 -5.22 1.29 24.88
CA ALA A 30 -5.01 0.32 23.81
C ALA A 30 -4.56 -1.02 24.40
N VAL A 31 -4.81 -2.12 23.68
CA VAL A 31 -4.25 -3.43 24.01
C VAL A 31 -2.82 -3.47 23.49
N LEU A 32 -1.86 -3.58 24.39
CA LEU A 32 -0.44 -3.51 24.08
C LEU A 32 0.08 -4.81 23.42
N PRO A 33 1.29 -4.80 22.79
CA PRO A 33 1.83 -5.97 22.09
C PRO A 33 1.90 -7.25 22.92
N HIS A 34 2.17 -7.13 24.21
CA HIS A 34 2.27 -8.24 25.18
C HIS A 34 0.94 -8.58 25.86
N GLU A 35 -0.15 -7.94 25.47
CA GLU A 35 -1.49 -8.21 25.97
C GLU A 35 -2.35 -8.88 24.89
N ARG A 36 -3.46 -9.49 25.29
CA ARG A 36 -4.49 -10.01 24.39
C ARG A 36 -5.90 -9.78 24.93
N LEU A 37 -6.87 -9.82 24.06
CA LEU A 37 -8.28 -9.98 24.43
C LEU A 37 -8.59 -11.47 24.70
N SER A 38 -9.85 -11.81 24.96
CA SER A 38 -10.29 -13.21 25.01
C SER A 38 -9.93 -13.92 23.69
N TRP A 39 -9.64 -15.22 23.74
CA TRP A 39 -9.21 -15.96 22.55
C TRP A 39 -10.17 -15.86 21.36
N PRO A 40 -11.51 -15.98 21.51
CA PRO A 40 -12.42 -15.82 20.38
C PRO A 40 -12.29 -14.47 19.70
N ARG A 41 -12.08 -13.39 20.48
CA ARG A 41 -11.88 -12.04 19.93
C ARG A 41 -10.51 -11.85 19.28
N THR A 42 -9.47 -12.41 19.91
CA THR A 42 -8.12 -12.39 19.36
C THR A 42 -8.06 -13.15 18.02
N LEU A 43 -8.73 -14.29 17.90
CA LEU A 43 -8.86 -15.03 16.64
C LEU A 43 -9.67 -14.25 15.60
N GLY A 44 -10.77 -13.60 16.01
CA GLY A 44 -11.54 -12.73 15.11
C GLY A 44 -10.72 -11.54 14.60
N LEU A 45 -9.89 -10.93 15.45
CA LEU A 45 -8.95 -9.88 15.04
C LEU A 45 -7.85 -10.44 14.11
N GLY A 46 -7.34 -11.65 14.36
CA GLY A 46 -6.43 -12.33 13.46
C GLY A 46 -7.05 -12.52 12.06
N ALA A 47 -8.28 -13.01 11.98
CA ALA A 47 -9.01 -13.11 10.73
C ALA A 47 -9.21 -11.75 10.05
N GLN A 48 -9.50 -10.70 10.82
CA GLN A 48 -9.59 -9.33 10.31
C GLN A 48 -8.27 -8.85 9.69
N HIS A 49 -7.12 -9.19 10.29
CA HIS A 49 -5.81 -8.88 9.73
C HIS A 49 -5.56 -9.61 8.41
N VAL A 50 -5.98 -10.88 8.29
CA VAL A 50 -5.89 -11.64 7.03
C VAL A 50 -6.74 -10.99 5.93
N VAL A 51 -7.98 -10.57 6.25
CA VAL A 51 -8.86 -9.89 5.28
C VAL A 51 -8.27 -8.53 4.85
N ALA A 52 -7.66 -7.80 5.78
CA ALA A 52 -7.07 -6.49 5.48
C ALA A 52 -5.89 -6.56 4.50
N MET A 53 -5.08 -7.63 4.59
CA MET A 53 -3.92 -7.83 3.70
C MET A 53 -4.28 -8.52 2.39
N PHE A 54 -5.50 -9.00 2.26
CA PHE A 54 -5.94 -9.87 1.17
C PHE A 54 -5.62 -9.30 -0.21
N GLY A 55 -5.97 -8.01 -0.45
CA GLY A 55 -5.80 -7.38 -1.76
C GLY A 55 -4.35 -7.42 -2.24
N ALA A 56 -3.40 -7.00 -1.43
CA ALA A 56 -2.00 -6.93 -1.81
C ALA A 56 -1.32 -8.32 -1.85
N THR A 57 -1.60 -9.17 -0.85
CA THR A 57 -0.97 -10.50 -0.77
C THR A 57 -1.38 -11.42 -1.93
N PHE A 58 -2.54 -11.19 -2.56
CA PHE A 58 -3.02 -11.99 -3.69
C PHE A 58 -2.68 -11.40 -5.05
N VAL A 59 -2.82 -10.09 -5.19
CA VAL A 59 -2.59 -9.42 -6.48
C VAL A 59 -1.13 -9.52 -6.90
N PHE A 60 -0.19 -9.22 -6.00
CA PHE A 60 1.22 -9.16 -6.36
C PHE A 60 1.85 -10.51 -6.77
N PRO A 61 1.57 -11.65 -6.13
CA PRO A 61 2.05 -12.93 -6.64
C PRO A 61 1.55 -13.24 -8.04
N VAL A 62 0.28 -13.02 -8.32
CA VAL A 62 -0.31 -13.22 -9.66
C VAL A 62 0.39 -12.34 -10.70
N VAL A 63 0.60 -11.05 -10.39
CA VAL A 63 1.33 -10.12 -11.26
C VAL A 63 2.78 -10.55 -11.51
N MET A 64 3.44 -11.13 -10.50
CA MET A 64 4.80 -11.66 -10.62
C MET A 64 4.86 -13.04 -11.28
N GLY A 65 3.72 -13.68 -11.57
CA GLY A 65 3.64 -15.05 -12.09
C GLY A 65 4.13 -16.08 -11.07
N LEU A 66 3.88 -15.85 -9.77
CA LEU A 66 4.19 -16.74 -8.66
C LEU A 66 2.91 -17.38 -8.10
N ASP A 67 3.05 -18.54 -7.46
CA ASP A 67 1.92 -19.30 -6.91
C ASP A 67 1.24 -18.53 -5.76
N PRO A 68 -0.05 -18.11 -5.90
CA PRO A 68 -0.79 -17.42 -4.86
C PRO A 68 -0.98 -18.25 -3.58
N ASN A 69 -1.10 -19.57 -3.71
CA ASN A 69 -1.27 -20.47 -2.57
C ASN A 69 -0.01 -20.50 -1.71
N LEU A 70 1.15 -20.63 -2.37
CA LEU A 70 2.46 -20.57 -1.72
C LEU A 70 2.68 -19.19 -1.10
N ALA A 71 2.25 -18.13 -1.78
CA ALA A 71 2.36 -16.77 -1.27
C ALA A 71 1.62 -16.58 0.06
N ILE A 72 0.38 -17.09 0.17
CA ILE A 72 -0.40 -17.04 1.41
C ILE A 72 0.27 -17.85 2.50
N MET A 73 0.68 -19.08 2.21
CA MET A 73 1.37 -19.91 3.18
C MET A 73 2.63 -19.24 3.69
N MET A 74 3.44 -18.70 2.80
CA MET A 74 4.69 -18.04 3.16
C MET A 74 4.47 -16.71 3.88
N SER A 75 3.36 -16.00 3.68
CA SER A 75 3.02 -14.84 4.49
C SER A 75 2.80 -15.21 5.96
N GLY A 76 2.19 -16.37 6.22
CA GLY A 76 2.07 -16.93 7.57
C GLY A 76 3.43 -17.28 8.18
N VAL A 77 4.27 -18.01 7.44
CA VAL A 77 5.65 -18.37 7.86
C VAL A 77 6.46 -17.10 8.13
N ALA A 78 6.43 -16.15 7.20
CA ALA A 78 7.15 -14.88 7.29
C ALA A 78 6.75 -14.08 8.54
N THR A 79 5.43 -14.00 8.82
CA THR A 79 4.90 -13.32 10.01
C THR A 79 5.40 -13.99 11.30
N VAL A 80 5.38 -15.33 11.38
CA VAL A 80 5.91 -16.06 12.54
C VAL A 80 7.40 -15.78 12.70
N LEU A 81 8.18 -15.90 11.64
CA LEU A 81 9.63 -15.67 11.68
C LEU A 81 9.97 -14.24 12.11
N PHE A 82 9.27 -13.24 11.54
CA PHE A 82 9.43 -11.84 11.90
C PHE A 82 9.14 -11.61 13.39
N LEU A 83 7.99 -12.09 13.89
CA LEU A 83 7.59 -11.94 15.30
C LEU A 83 8.62 -12.57 16.26
N LEU A 84 9.23 -13.70 15.86
CA LEU A 84 10.29 -14.33 16.64
C LEU A 84 11.57 -13.49 16.64
N VAL A 85 11.99 -12.95 15.49
CA VAL A 85 13.20 -12.12 15.36
C VAL A 85 13.07 -10.81 16.14
N VAL A 86 11.91 -10.14 16.06
CA VAL A 86 11.64 -8.91 16.82
C VAL A 86 11.21 -9.17 18.26
N GLN A 87 11.10 -10.44 18.67
CA GLN A 87 10.71 -10.89 20.02
C GLN A 87 9.34 -10.32 20.45
N GLY A 88 8.38 -10.26 19.54
CA GLY A 88 7.04 -9.76 19.78
C GLY A 88 6.95 -8.26 20.13
N ARG A 89 8.03 -7.47 19.90
CA ARG A 89 8.04 -6.03 20.20
C ARG A 89 7.40 -5.18 19.13
N VAL A 90 7.44 -5.64 17.88
CA VAL A 90 6.83 -4.97 16.73
C VAL A 90 5.67 -5.82 16.22
N PRO A 91 4.42 -5.49 16.56
CA PRO A 91 3.26 -6.15 15.97
C PRO A 91 3.17 -5.77 14.48
N SER A 92 3.37 -6.75 13.61
CA SER A 92 3.24 -6.58 12.17
C SER A 92 2.89 -7.90 11.50
N TYR A 93 2.14 -7.82 10.41
CA TYR A 93 1.88 -8.91 9.49
C TYR A 93 2.76 -8.74 8.25
N LEU A 94 3.31 -9.82 7.76
CA LEU A 94 4.10 -9.85 6.53
C LEU A 94 3.31 -10.50 5.40
N GLY A 95 3.33 -9.86 4.25
CA GLY A 95 2.76 -10.41 3.03
C GLY A 95 3.62 -10.08 1.83
N THR A 96 3.13 -10.32 0.62
CA THR A 96 3.91 -10.16 -0.60
C THR A 96 4.31 -8.70 -0.83
N SER A 97 5.59 -8.46 -1.07
CA SER A 97 6.11 -7.12 -1.34
C SER A 97 5.87 -6.70 -2.78
N ALA A 98 5.26 -5.54 -2.97
CA ALA A 98 5.11 -4.88 -4.26
C ALA A 98 6.44 -4.33 -4.81
N SER A 99 7.40 -4.03 -3.94
CA SER A 99 8.67 -3.39 -4.29
C SER A 99 9.53 -4.19 -5.26
N PHE A 100 9.23 -5.47 -5.44
CA PHE A 100 9.93 -6.37 -6.35
C PHE A 100 9.23 -6.57 -7.69
N VAL A 101 7.98 -6.14 -7.85
CA VAL A 101 7.19 -6.39 -9.08
C VAL A 101 7.93 -5.90 -10.32
N GLY A 102 8.51 -4.70 -10.27
CA GLY A 102 9.25 -4.13 -11.40
C GLY A 102 10.52 -4.90 -11.75
N GLY A 103 11.30 -5.33 -10.74
CA GLY A 103 12.48 -6.17 -10.94
C GLY A 103 12.11 -7.53 -11.53
N VAL A 104 11.03 -8.15 -11.02
CA VAL A 104 10.50 -9.42 -11.55
C VAL A 104 10.01 -9.25 -12.99
N ALA A 105 9.30 -8.18 -13.30
CA ALA A 105 8.86 -7.88 -14.66
C ALA A 105 10.05 -7.72 -15.62
N ALA A 106 11.12 -7.07 -15.19
CA ALA A 106 12.36 -6.93 -15.97
C ALA A 106 13.04 -8.28 -16.21
N ILE A 107 13.11 -9.18 -15.21
CA ILE A 107 13.64 -10.54 -15.37
C ILE A 107 12.79 -11.32 -16.39
N ARG A 108 11.46 -11.24 -16.29
CA ARG A 108 10.54 -11.89 -17.23
C ARG A 108 10.66 -11.36 -18.64
N ALA A 109 10.77 -10.05 -18.82
CA ALA A 109 10.98 -9.42 -20.13
C ALA A 109 12.30 -9.85 -20.79
N ALA A 110 13.33 -10.15 -19.99
CA ALA A 110 14.59 -10.72 -20.45
C ALA A 110 14.53 -12.25 -20.70
N GLY A 111 13.35 -12.88 -20.61
CA GLY A 111 13.17 -14.33 -20.80
C GLY A 111 13.51 -15.18 -19.58
N GLY A 112 13.69 -14.56 -18.41
CA GLY A 112 14.07 -15.25 -17.17
C GLY A 112 12.96 -16.17 -16.63
N SER A 113 13.38 -17.31 -16.07
CA SER A 113 12.52 -18.33 -15.49
C SER A 113 12.00 -17.96 -14.09
N THR A 114 10.98 -18.68 -13.61
CA THR A 114 10.49 -18.54 -12.22
C THR A 114 11.59 -18.87 -11.20
N ALA A 115 12.45 -19.84 -11.50
CA ALA A 115 13.57 -20.19 -10.64
C ALA A 115 14.60 -19.06 -10.52
N GLU A 116 14.89 -18.33 -11.61
CA GLU A 116 15.76 -17.14 -11.58
C GLU A 116 15.14 -15.99 -10.82
N VAL A 117 13.83 -15.76 -10.97
CA VAL A 117 13.08 -14.78 -10.19
C VAL A 117 13.22 -15.06 -8.70
N THR A 118 12.94 -16.29 -8.28
CA THR A 118 13.01 -16.65 -6.85
C THR A 118 14.44 -16.65 -6.34
N GLY A 119 15.42 -17.07 -7.15
CA GLY A 119 16.86 -16.96 -6.81
C GLY A 119 17.32 -15.51 -6.60
N ALA A 120 16.88 -14.60 -7.47
CA ALA A 120 17.16 -13.18 -7.32
C ALA A 120 16.54 -12.61 -6.02
N ILE A 121 15.31 -13.03 -5.69
CA ILE A 121 14.61 -12.62 -4.46
C ILE A 121 15.32 -13.19 -3.22
N VAL A 122 15.85 -14.43 -3.25
CA VAL A 122 16.70 -14.98 -2.16
C VAL A 122 17.89 -14.07 -1.92
N VAL A 123 18.62 -13.69 -2.98
CA VAL A 123 19.78 -12.79 -2.87
C VAL A 123 19.37 -11.45 -2.26
N ALA A 124 18.28 -10.84 -2.73
CA ALA A 124 17.77 -9.59 -2.19
C ALA A 124 17.37 -9.71 -0.70
N GLY A 125 16.71 -10.80 -0.32
CA GLY A 125 16.37 -11.09 1.07
C GLY A 125 17.61 -11.23 1.96
N LEU A 126 18.65 -11.91 1.49
CA LEU A 126 19.92 -12.02 2.21
C LEU A 126 20.62 -10.66 2.34
N VAL A 127 20.64 -9.85 1.28
CA VAL A 127 21.19 -8.48 1.33
C VAL A 127 20.43 -7.64 2.36
N LEU A 128 19.09 -7.70 2.36
CA LEU A 128 18.27 -7.02 3.34
C LEU A 128 18.56 -7.50 4.78
N ALA A 129 18.73 -8.81 4.97
CA ALA A 129 19.09 -9.39 6.26
C ALA A 129 20.46 -8.90 6.76
N VAL A 130 21.45 -8.84 5.87
CA VAL A 130 22.79 -8.28 6.18
C VAL A 130 22.68 -6.81 6.56
N VAL A 131 21.91 -6.00 5.81
CA VAL A 131 21.67 -4.60 6.16
C VAL A 131 21.00 -4.50 7.54
N GLY A 132 19.99 -5.33 7.82
CA GLY A 132 19.33 -5.40 9.12
C GLY A 132 20.30 -5.71 10.26
N LEU A 133 21.20 -6.66 10.05
CA LEU A 133 22.25 -7.00 11.01
C LEU A 133 23.24 -5.84 11.25
N LEU A 134 23.65 -5.15 10.18
CA LEU A 134 24.50 -3.95 10.28
C LEU A 134 23.80 -2.83 11.06
N VAL A 135 22.52 -2.56 10.74
CA VAL A 135 21.71 -1.57 11.47
C VAL A 135 21.55 -1.97 12.94
N HIS A 136 21.38 -3.27 13.22
CA HIS A 136 21.31 -3.76 14.61
C HIS A 136 22.60 -3.52 15.40
N ARG A 137 23.77 -3.63 14.74
CA ARG A 137 25.09 -3.44 15.36
C ARG A 137 25.52 -1.98 15.44
N MET A 138 25.27 -1.21 14.38
CA MET A 138 25.78 0.15 14.19
C MET A 138 24.74 1.24 14.51
N GLY A 139 23.50 0.86 14.72
CA GLY A 139 22.40 1.77 14.99
C GLY A 139 21.67 2.30 13.74
N PRO A 140 20.48 2.92 13.92
CA PRO A 140 19.61 3.37 12.82
C PRO A 140 20.20 4.51 11.99
N GLY A 141 21.23 5.22 12.49
CA GLY A 141 21.92 6.29 11.76
C GLY A 141 22.57 5.82 10.46
N LEU A 142 22.90 4.52 10.34
CA LEU A 142 23.45 3.93 9.11
C LEU A 142 22.46 4.05 7.94
N VAL A 143 21.19 3.73 8.18
CA VAL A 143 20.12 3.82 7.17
C VAL A 143 19.98 5.25 6.66
N ASN A 144 19.93 6.24 7.57
CA ASN A 144 19.76 7.64 7.20
C ASN A 144 20.96 8.19 6.40
N ARG A 145 22.16 7.64 6.61
CA ARG A 145 23.37 8.03 5.85
C ARG A 145 23.39 7.38 4.46
N ALA A 146 23.08 6.09 4.36
CA ALA A 146 23.12 5.36 3.10
C ALA A 146 21.93 5.72 2.21
N PHE A 147 20.74 5.83 2.80
CA PHE A 147 19.48 6.09 2.11
C PHE A 147 18.76 7.30 2.73
N PRO A 148 19.24 8.53 2.47
CA PRO A 148 18.57 9.73 2.95
C PRO A 148 17.15 9.80 2.36
N PRO A 149 16.21 10.52 2.99
CA PRO A 149 14.82 10.60 2.54
C PRO A 149 14.65 11.05 1.08
N VAL A 150 15.58 11.84 0.58
CA VAL A 150 15.66 12.26 -0.83
C VAL A 150 15.71 11.04 -1.75
N VAL A 151 16.69 10.16 -1.52
CA VAL A 151 16.91 8.94 -2.31
C VAL A 151 15.81 7.92 -2.06
N ALA A 152 15.46 7.67 -0.79
CA ALA A 152 14.44 6.69 -0.43
C ALA A 152 13.08 7.02 -1.06
N GLY A 153 12.68 8.30 -1.02
CA GLY A 153 11.45 8.77 -1.66
C GLY A 153 11.45 8.59 -3.18
N ALA A 154 12.60 8.88 -3.83
CA ALA A 154 12.77 8.68 -5.27
C ALA A 154 12.64 7.21 -5.66
N VAL A 155 13.30 6.31 -4.95
CA VAL A 155 13.24 4.86 -5.24
C VAL A 155 11.82 4.32 -5.09
N VAL A 156 11.09 4.70 -4.03
CA VAL A 156 9.70 4.27 -3.83
C VAL A 156 8.79 4.83 -4.92
N LEU A 157 8.98 6.09 -5.33
CA LEU A 157 8.23 6.70 -6.43
C LEU A 157 8.50 5.96 -7.75
N LEU A 158 9.78 5.66 -8.04
CA LEU A 158 10.18 4.90 -9.22
C LEU A 158 9.51 3.53 -9.26
N ILE A 159 9.51 2.78 -8.15
CA ILE A 159 8.91 1.45 -8.08
C ILE A 159 7.42 1.52 -8.45
N GLY A 160 6.67 2.48 -7.89
CA GLY A 160 5.25 2.60 -8.18
C GLY A 160 4.97 2.99 -9.63
N LEU A 161 5.61 4.04 -10.12
CA LEU A 161 5.27 4.61 -11.43
C LEU A 161 5.85 3.84 -12.62
N SER A 162 6.99 3.16 -12.46
CA SER A 162 7.54 2.31 -13.53
C SER A 162 6.76 1.02 -13.77
N LEU A 163 5.73 0.75 -12.95
CA LEU A 163 4.78 -0.34 -13.18
C LEU A 163 3.60 0.08 -14.07
N ALA A 164 3.50 1.34 -14.47
CA ALA A 164 2.43 1.81 -15.35
C ALA A 164 2.36 1.04 -16.69
N PRO A 165 3.47 0.68 -17.37
CA PRO A 165 3.44 -0.14 -18.58
C PRO A 165 2.84 -1.54 -18.33
N VAL A 166 3.07 -2.16 -17.17
CA VAL A 166 2.48 -3.47 -16.83
C VAL A 166 0.95 -3.38 -16.85
N VAL A 167 0.40 -2.28 -16.38
CA VAL A 167 -1.05 -2.04 -16.45
C VAL A 167 -1.48 -1.79 -17.89
N ALA A 168 -0.83 -0.84 -18.58
CA ALA A 168 -1.23 -0.37 -19.89
C ALA A 168 -1.13 -1.45 -20.98
N ASP A 169 -0.07 -2.28 -20.92
CA ASP A 169 0.25 -3.21 -22.00
C ASP A 169 -0.23 -4.65 -21.72
N ILE A 170 -0.40 -5.04 -20.44
CA ILE A 170 -0.73 -6.41 -20.08
C ILE A 170 -2.18 -6.54 -19.60
N TYR A 171 -2.60 -5.77 -18.58
CA TYR A 171 -3.88 -5.99 -17.93
C TYR A 171 -5.04 -5.20 -18.53
N TRP A 172 -4.81 -3.92 -18.85
CA TRP A 172 -5.84 -3.04 -19.38
C TRP A 172 -6.44 -3.51 -20.70
N PRO A 173 -5.64 -4.03 -21.68
CA PRO A 173 -6.16 -4.51 -22.94
C PRO A 173 -7.03 -5.77 -22.84
N GLN A 174 -6.92 -6.52 -21.74
CA GLN A 174 -7.71 -7.76 -21.54
C GLN A 174 -9.19 -7.50 -21.37
N ASP A 175 -9.59 -6.46 -20.62
CA ASP A 175 -10.96 -5.95 -20.53
C ASP A 175 -10.95 -4.54 -19.92
N GLN A 176 -10.87 -3.53 -20.78
CA GLN A 176 -10.78 -2.12 -20.37
C GLN A 176 -12.01 -1.63 -19.60
N TRP A 177 -13.20 -2.14 -19.91
CA TRP A 177 -14.43 -1.70 -19.25
C TRP A 177 -14.56 -2.26 -17.84
N THR A 178 -14.25 -3.53 -17.67
CA THR A 178 -14.15 -4.12 -16.32
C THR A 178 -13.03 -3.47 -15.52
N ALA A 179 -11.89 -3.13 -16.14
CA ALA A 179 -10.81 -2.42 -15.48
C ALA A 179 -11.25 -1.03 -15.00
N LEU A 180 -11.92 -0.25 -15.86
CA LEU A 180 -12.41 1.09 -15.52
C LEU A 180 -13.45 1.04 -14.38
N ALA A 181 -14.42 0.11 -14.47
CA ALA A 181 -15.43 -0.06 -13.44
C ALA A 181 -14.82 -0.48 -12.09
N THR A 182 -13.90 -1.45 -12.11
CA THR A 182 -13.19 -1.93 -10.91
C THR A 182 -12.36 -0.81 -10.28
N MET A 183 -11.59 -0.06 -11.08
CA MET A 183 -10.83 1.10 -10.63
C MET A 183 -11.75 2.13 -9.96
N GLY A 184 -12.88 2.45 -10.59
CA GLY A 184 -13.87 3.38 -10.04
C GLY A 184 -14.39 2.95 -8.67
N VAL A 185 -14.67 1.65 -8.51
CA VAL A 185 -15.11 1.09 -7.21
C VAL A 185 -14.00 1.13 -6.17
N VAL A 186 -12.75 0.81 -6.53
CA VAL A 186 -11.60 0.92 -5.60
C VAL A 186 -11.43 2.36 -5.11
N ILE A 187 -11.49 3.34 -6.02
CA ILE A 187 -11.40 4.76 -5.69
C ILE A 187 -12.57 5.17 -4.78
N ALA A 188 -13.80 4.84 -5.18
CA ALA A 188 -14.99 5.17 -4.41
C ALA A 188 -14.95 4.54 -3.00
N ALA A 189 -14.59 3.26 -2.91
CA ALA A 189 -14.46 2.57 -1.63
C ALA A 189 -13.36 3.18 -0.74
N GLY A 190 -12.23 3.54 -1.33
CA GLY A 190 -11.12 4.17 -0.61
C GLY A 190 -11.43 5.56 -0.06
N VAL A 191 -12.26 6.34 -0.78
CA VAL A 191 -12.56 7.75 -0.46
C VAL A 191 -13.88 7.91 0.29
N LEU A 192 -14.94 7.22 -0.15
CA LEU A 192 -16.30 7.43 0.37
C LEU A 192 -16.61 6.57 1.59
N LEU A 193 -15.97 5.38 1.69
CA LEU A 193 -16.15 4.54 2.87
C LEU A 193 -15.25 5.03 4.01
N SER A 194 -15.67 4.79 5.24
CA SER A 194 -14.90 5.20 6.42
C SER A 194 -14.40 4.00 7.23
N GLY A 195 -13.37 4.22 8.04
CA GLY A 195 -12.87 3.25 9.00
C GLY A 195 -12.34 1.97 8.37
N PHE A 196 -12.90 0.83 8.74
CA PHE A 196 -12.48 -0.50 8.26
C PHE A 196 -12.71 -0.69 6.76
N TRP A 197 -13.88 -0.29 6.24
CA TRP A 197 -14.26 -0.50 4.84
C TRP A 197 -13.38 0.27 3.84
N SER A 198 -12.96 1.48 4.18
CA SER A 198 -12.02 2.25 3.34
C SER A 198 -10.68 1.51 3.15
N ARG A 199 -10.23 0.78 4.17
CA ARG A 199 -8.99 -0.01 4.12
C ARG A 199 -9.12 -1.28 3.31
N LEU A 200 -10.35 -1.77 3.14
CA LEU A 200 -10.67 -2.91 2.29
C LEU A 200 -11.00 -2.50 0.86
N ALA A 201 -10.74 -1.27 0.44
CA ALA A 201 -11.11 -0.76 -0.88
C ALA A 201 -10.64 -1.68 -2.02
N VAL A 202 -9.40 -2.17 -1.95
CA VAL A 202 -8.84 -3.12 -2.94
C VAL A 202 -9.60 -4.45 -2.94
N PHE A 203 -9.92 -4.98 -1.77
CA PHE A 203 -10.70 -6.21 -1.63
C PHE A 203 -12.14 -6.02 -2.14
N VAL A 204 -12.76 -4.89 -1.83
CA VAL A 204 -14.11 -4.54 -2.34
C VAL A 204 -14.09 -4.45 -3.87
N GLY A 205 -13.07 -3.79 -4.43
CA GLY A 205 -12.88 -3.73 -5.88
C GLY A 205 -12.65 -5.09 -6.52
N LEU A 206 -11.85 -5.95 -5.87
CA LEU A 206 -11.60 -7.32 -6.33
C LEU A 206 -12.90 -8.13 -6.41
N VAL A 207 -13.67 -8.15 -5.33
CA VAL A 207 -14.97 -8.88 -5.28
C VAL A 207 -15.95 -8.31 -6.29
N PHE A 208 -16.07 -6.98 -6.36
CA PHE A 208 -16.93 -6.32 -7.34
C PHE A 208 -16.54 -6.67 -8.78
N GLY A 209 -15.27 -6.52 -9.14
CA GLY A 209 -14.77 -6.77 -10.48
C GLY A 209 -14.93 -8.24 -10.88
N TYR A 210 -14.70 -9.15 -9.93
CA TYR A 210 -14.90 -10.60 -10.16
C TYR A 210 -16.38 -10.93 -10.44
N VAL A 211 -17.29 -10.40 -9.61
CA VAL A 211 -18.74 -10.57 -9.80
C VAL A 211 -19.19 -9.93 -11.10
N LEU A 212 -18.72 -8.72 -11.42
CA LEU A 212 -19.03 -8.04 -12.67
C LEU A 212 -18.58 -8.86 -13.89
N SER A 213 -17.34 -9.37 -13.88
CA SER A 213 -16.83 -10.24 -14.94
C SER A 213 -17.67 -11.50 -15.12
N TRP A 214 -18.06 -12.14 -14.01
CA TRP A 214 -18.91 -13.32 -14.03
C TRP A 214 -20.32 -13.02 -14.60
N VAL A 215 -20.90 -11.87 -14.24
CA VAL A 215 -22.20 -11.42 -14.79
C VAL A 215 -22.08 -11.13 -16.28
N LEU A 216 -21.02 -10.42 -16.70
CA LEU A 216 -20.79 -10.10 -18.11
C LEU A 216 -20.62 -11.35 -18.97
N ASP A 217 -19.94 -12.39 -18.48
CA ASP A 217 -19.85 -13.68 -19.18
C ASP A 217 -21.22 -14.34 -19.39
N ARG A 218 -22.17 -14.14 -18.46
CA ARG A 218 -23.54 -14.67 -18.57
C ARG A 218 -24.46 -13.85 -19.48
N VAL A 219 -24.30 -12.53 -19.51
CA VAL A 219 -25.19 -11.60 -20.21
C VAL A 219 -24.66 -11.26 -21.61
N ALA A 220 -23.36 -10.97 -21.72
CA ALA A 220 -22.70 -10.53 -22.95
C ALA A 220 -21.87 -11.65 -23.63
N GLY A 221 -21.69 -12.79 -22.95
CA GLY A 221 -20.87 -13.89 -23.44
C GLY A 221 -19.38 -13.68 -23.34
N PRO A 222 -18.57 -14.61 -23.91
CA PRO A 222 -17.11 -14.54 -23.91
C PRO A 222 -16.57 -13.26 -24.55
N ILE A 223 -15.39 -12.81 -24.09
CA ILE A 223 -14.70 -11.67 -24.66
C ILE A 223 -13.62 -12.12 -25.64
N THR A 224 -13.44 -11.37 -26.73
CA THR A 224 -12.28 -11.53 -27.63
C THR A 224 -11.28 -10.45 -27.29
N ALA A 225 -10.21 -10.84 -26.61
CA ALA A 225 -9.20 -9.92 -26.06
C ALA A 225 -7.83 -10.62 -25.98
N PRO A 226 -6.73 -9.85 -25.82
CA PRO A 226 -5.44 -10.44 -25.49
C PRO A 226 -5.50 -11.17 -24.16
N GLY A 227 -4.94 -12.38 -24.11
CA GLY A 227 -4.68 -13.09 -22.85
C GLY A 227 -3.41 -12.57 -22.18
N PRO A 228 -3.04 -13.15 -21.01
CA PRO A 228 -1.79 -12.80 -20.31
C PRO A 228 -0.51 -13.04 -21.16
N ASP A 229 -0.59 -13.90 -22.17
CA ASP A 229 0.46 -14.20 -23.14
C ASP A 229 0.48 -13.26 -24.36
N GLY A 230 -0.38 -12.24 -24.36
CA GLY A 230 -0.54 -11.27 -25.45
C GLY A 230 -1.27 -11.80 -26.68
N LYS A 231 -1.68 -13.08 -26.72
CA LYS A 231 -2.43 -13.64 -27.85
C LYS A 231 -3.92 -13.29 -27.74
N VAL A 232 -4.47 -12.78 -28.82
CA VAL A 232 -5.91 -12.50 -28.90
C VAL A 232 -6.67 -13.81 -29.07
N THR A 233 -7.51 -14.13 -28.09
CA THR A 233 -8.37 -15.31 -28.08
C THR A 233 -9.77 -14.97 -27.60
N THR A 234 -10.74 -15.81 -27.95
CA THR A 234 -12.09 -15.69 -27.38
C THR A 234 -12.20 -16.61 -26.18
N HIS A 235 -12.42 -16.03 -25.00
CA HIS A 235 -12.48 -16.77 -23.75
C HIS A 235 -13.45 -16.12 -22.76
N ALA A 236 -13.91 -16.89 -21.78
CA ALA A 236 -14.64 -16.34 -20.65
C ALA A 236 -13.70 -15.48 -19.80
N ARG A 237 -14.20 -14.37 -19.25
CA ARG A 237 -13.44 -13.50 -18.34
C ARG A 237 -13.03 -14.26 -17.06
N VAL A 238 -13.97 -15.10 -16.56
CA VAL A 238 -13.77 -15.88 -15.35
C VAL A 238 -13.63 -17.35 -15.71
N GLN A 239 -12.44 -17.91 -15.52
CA GLN A 239 -12.13 -19.31 -15.79
C GLN A 239 -12.13 -20.12 -14.50
N LEU A 240 -13.23 -20.79 -14.19
CA LEU A 240 -13.38 -21.56 -12.94
C LEU A 240 -13.01 -23.05 -13.07
N GLU A 241 -12.54 -23.49 -14.22
CA GLU A 241 -12.17 -24.91 -14.45
C GLU A 241 -11.07 -25.36 -13.50
N SER A 242 -10.03 -24.53 -13.34
CA SER A 242 -8.94 -24.79 -12.40
C SER A 242 -9.42 -24.82 -10.94
N VAL A 243 -10.42 -24.00 -10.61
CA VAL A 243 -11.03 -23.96 -9.27
C VAL A 243 -11.84 -25.24 -9.02
N ALA A 244 -12.58 -25.71 -10.04
CA ALA A 244 -13.39 -26.92 -9.93
C ALA A 244 -12.51 -28.15 -9.71
N SER A 245 -11.39 -28.26 -10.43
CA SER A 245 -10.48 -29.40 -10.38
C SER A 245 -9.50 -29.36 -9.19
N ALA A 246 -9.30 -28.20 -8.55
CA ALA A 246 -8.38 -28.09 -7.43
C ALA A 246 -8.87 -28.81 -6.17
N ASP A 247 -7.95 -29.38 -5.41
CA ASP A 247 -8.22 -30.05 -4.16
C ASP A 247 -8.55 -29.07 -3.02
N TRP A 248 -9.30 -29.53 -2.01
CA TRP A 248 -9.58 -28.74 -0.80
C TRP A 248 -8.38 -28.70 0.15
N PHE A 249 -7.52 -29.73 0.16
CA PHE A 249 -6.33 -29.82 0.98
C PHE A 249 -5.16 -30.30 0.16
N GLY A 250 -4.03 -29.59 0.27
CA GLY A 250 -2.79 -29.94 -0.40
C GLY A 250 -1.67 -28.98 -0.04
N LEU A 251 -0.45 -29.41 -0.25
CA LEU A 251 0.71 -28.51 -0.16
C LEU A 251 0.83 -27.73 -1.48
N PRO A 252 1.16 -26.44 -1.44
CA PRO A 252 1.48 -25.69 -2.63
C PRO A 252 2.74 -26.27 -3.30
N THR A 253 2.85 -26.04 -4.61
CA THR A 253 4.01 -26.51 -5.37
C THR A 253 5.25 -25.72 -4.98
N LEU A 254 6.27 -26.43 -4.49
CA LEU A 254 7.55 -25.84 -4.14
C LEU A 254 8.50 -25.89 -5.35
N HIS A 255 9.27 -24.82 -5.53
CA HIS A 255 10.25 -24.70 -6.60
C HIS A 255 11.63 -24.35 -6.05
N SER A 256 12.67 -24.98 -6.57
CA SER A 256 14.04 -24.61 -6.22
C SER A 256 14.47 -23.35 -6.97
N PRO A 257 15.12 -22.38 -6.29
CA PRO A 257 15.65 -21.19 -6.93
C PRO A 257 16.88 -21.52 -7.79
N SER A 258 17.09 -20.75 -8.85
CA SER A 258 18.35 -20.68 -9.60
C SER A 258 18.95 -19.28 -9.51
N PHE A 259 20.28 -19.21 -9.45
CA PHE A 259 20.96 -17.95 -9.16
C PHE A 259 21.59 -17.37 -10.43
N SER A 260 21.20 -16.12 -10.72
CA SER A 260 21.74 -15.29 -11.80
C SER A 260 22.13 -13.92 -11.25
N VAL A 261 23.34 -13.48 -11.52
CA VAL A 261 23.83 -12.16 -11.06
C VAL A 261 23.02 -11.03 -11.69
N SER A 262 22.73 -11.13 -13.00
CA SER A 262 21.93 -10.14 -13.71
C SER A 262 20.52 -10.04 -13.14
N ALA A 263 19.86 -11.16 -12.89
CA ALA A 263 18.55 -11.19 -12.27
C ALA A 263 18.56 -10.60 -10.85
N ALA A 264 19.58 -10.93 -10.04
CA ALA A 264 19.73 -10.37 -8.70
C ALA A 264 19.84 -8.85 -8.72
N LEU A 265 20.63 -8.27 -9.64
CA LEU A 265 20.79 -6.83 -9.75
C LEU A 265 19.51 -6.09 -10.15
N LEU A 266 18.62 -6.73 -10.93
CA LEU A 266 17.33 -6.15 -11.31
C LEU A 266 16.36 -6.01 -10.14
N VAL A 267 16.46 -6.85 -9.10
CA VAL A 267 15.57 -6.80 -7.93
C VAL A 267 16.16 -6.02 -6.75
N LEU A 268 17.48 -5.78 -6.70
CA LEU A 268 18.13 -5.06 -5.59
C LEU A 268 17.55 -3.67 -5.28
N PRO A 269 17.07 -2.86 -6.24
CA PRO A 269 16.37 -1.61 -5.92
C PRO A 269 15.20 -1.79 -4.95
N GLY A 270 14.50 -2.93 -5.01
CA GLY A 270 13.43 -3.29 -4.08
C GLY A 270 13.90 -3.34 -2.61
N VAL A 271 15.15 -3.71 -2.35
CA VAL A 271 15.74 -3.73 -1.00
C VAL A 271 15.77 -2.33 -0.38
N ILE A 272 16.08 -1.31 -1.18
CA ILE A 272 16.11 0.10 -0.71
C ILE A 272 14.72 0.54 -0.28
N ALA A 273 13.71 0.20 -1.08
CA ALA A 273 12.32 0.48 -0.75
C ALA A 273 11.88 -0.25 0.53
N LEU A 274 12.24 -1.53 0.68
CA LEU A 274 11.92 -2.30 1.88
C LEU A 274 12.56 -1.70 3.15
N ILE A 275 13.79 -1.23 3.07
CA ILE A 275 14.46 -0.54 4.20
C ILE A 275 13.67 0.71 4.59
N ALA A 276 13.25 1.52 3.61
CA ALA A 276 12.48 2.74 3.86
C ALA A 276 11.09 2.42 4.43
N GLU A 277 10.41 1.43 3.85
CA GLU A 277 9.08 0.96 4.26
C GLU A 277 9.10 0.41 5.68
N ASN A 278 9.99 -0.54 5.98
CA ASN A 278 10.16 -1.10 7.32
C ASN A 278 10.48 -0.02 8.37
N THR A 279 11.39 0.90 8.03
CA THR A 279 11.72 2.02 8.93
C THR A 279 10.48 2.86 9.24
N GLY A 280 9.66 3.15 8.23
CA GLY A 280 8.39 3.86 8.38
C GLY A 280 7.39 3.11 9.25
N HIS A 281 7.24 1.81 9.04
CA HIS A 281 6.31 0.95 9.77
C HIS A 281 6.71 0.79 11.23
N VAL A 282 7.99 0.52 11.53
CA VAL A 282 8.49 0.42 12.91
C VAL A 282 8.27 1.73 13.68
N LYS A 283 8.53 2.88 13.04
CA LYS A 283 8.28 4.20 13.66
C LYS A 283 6.79 4.43 13.90
N ALA A 284 5.91 4.11 12.94
CA ALA A 284 4.47 4.24 13.11
C ALA A 284 3.94 3.36 14.26
N VAL A 285 4.45 2.13 14.37
CA VAL A 285 4.11 1.25 15.51
C VAL A 285 4.61 1.84 16.82
N GLY A 286 5.82 2.39 16.85
CA GLY A 286 6.39 3.06 18.03
C GLY A 286 5.54 4.26 18.48
N GLU A 287 5.11 5.11 17.53
CA GLU A 287 4.21 6.24 17.81
C GLU A 287 2.87 5.77 18.41
N MET A 288 2.30 4.67 17.90
CA MET A 288 1.02 4.14 18.39
C MET A 288 1.14 3.45 19.74
N THR A 289 2.22 2.72 19.98
CA THR A 289 2.44 2.01 21.26
C THR A 289 3.01 2.90 22.35
N GLY A 290 3.52 4.08 21.99
CA GLY A 290 4.23 4.97 22.90
C GLY A 290 5.63 4.45 23.27
N GLU A 291 6.16 3.47 22.53
CA GLU A 291 7.47 2.87 22.77
C GLU A 291 8.53 3.37 21.79
N ASN A 292 9.76 3.60 22.26
CA ASN A 292 10.89 3.80 21.36
C ASN A 292 11.33 2.44 20.78
N LEU A 293 11.00 2.23 19.50
CA LEU A 293 11.33 1.01 18.77
C LEU A 293 12.60 1.14 17.91
N ASP A 294 13.31 2.27 17.93
CA ASP A 294 14.59 2.47 17.21
C ASP A 294 15.62 1.36 17.50
N PRO A 295 15.79 0.87 18.75
CA PRO A 295 16.70 -0.24 19.02
C PRO A 295 16.29 -1.59 18.39
N VAL A 296 15.03 -1.71 17.95
CA VAL A 296 14.48 -2.93 17.33
C VAL A 296 14.49 -2.84 15.81
N LEU A 297 14.71 -1.65 15.24
CA LEU A 297 14.67 -1.41 13.79
C LEU A 297 15.57 -2.40 13.02
N GLY A 298 16.83 -2.57 13.47
CA GLY A 298 17.74 -3.50 12.81
C GLY A 298 17.23 -4.96 12.83
N ARG A 299 16.55 -5.38 13.90
CA ARG A 299 15.92 -6.69 13.98
C ARG A 299 14.69 -6.80 13.07
N ALA A 300 13.91 -5.73 12.92
CA ALA A 300 12.77 -5.71 12.02
C ALA A 300 13.22 -5.89 10.56
N VAL A 301 14.24 -5.13 10.13
CA VAL A 301 14.84 -5.27 8.80
C VAL A 301 15.47 -6.64 8.60
N LEU A 302 16.18 -7.17 9.61
CA LEU A 302 16.73 -8.53 9.58
C LEU A 302 15.63 -9.60 9.44
N GLY A 303 14.56 -9.46 10.22
CA GLY A 303 13.42 -10.39 10.20
C GLY A 303 12.72 -10.41 8.85
N ASP A 304 12.54 -9.26 8.23
CA ASP A 304 11.93 -9.12 6.91
C ASP A 304 12.83 -9.72 5.81
N GLY A 305 14.14 -9.44 5.88
CA GLY A 305 15.11 -10.04 4.95
C GLY A 305 15.18 -11.56 5.05
N LEU A 306 15.20 -12.11 6.27
CA LEU A 306 15.19 -13.56 6.48
C LEU A 306 13.86 -14.17 6.01
N ALA A 307 12.73 -13.53 6.28
CA ALA A 307 11.42 -13.98 5.83
C ALA A 307 11.33 -14.02 4.31
N THR A 308 11.81 -12.97 3.62
CA THR A 308 11.92 -12.92 2.16
C THR A 308 12.81 -14.03 1.62
N ALA A 309 14.00 -14.23 2.19
CA ALA A 309 14.92 -15.27 1.74
C ALA A 309 14.33 -16.68 1.93
N VAL A 310 13.69 -16.96 3.08
CA VAL A 310 13.04 -18.26 3.36
C VAL A 310 11.86 -18.50 2.41
N SER A 311 11.03 -17.48 2.17
CA SER A 311 9.92 -17.57 1.23
C SER A 311 10.41 -17.92 -0.17
N ALA A 312 11.37 -17.18 -0.70
CA ALA A 312 11.88 -17.34 -2.04
C ALA A 312 12.70 -18.62 -2.23
N ALA A 313 13.35 -19.13 -1.17
CA ALA A 313 14.10 -20.40 -1.21
C ALA A 313 13.21 -21.61 -1.51
N VAL A 314 11.92 -21.54 -1.29
CA VAL A 314 10.94 -22.58 -1.61
C VAL A 314 10.06 -22.21 -2.82
N GLY A 315 10.38 -21.12 -3.52
CA GLY A 315 9.64 -20.65 -4.69
C GLY A 315 8.56 -19.61 -4.39
N GLY A 316 8.45 -19.14 -3.16
CA GLY A 316 7.49 -18.13 -2.75
C GLY A 316 7.91 -16.70 -3.11
N PRO A 317 6.99 -15.72 -2.96
CA PRO A 317 7.26 -14.32 -3.27
C PRO A 317 8.11 -13.62 -2.19
N PRO A 318 8.64 -12.43 -2.51
CA PRO A 318 9.26 -11.57 -1.51
C PRO A 318 8.22 -11.10 -0.50
N THR A 319 8.64 -10.91 0.75
CA THR A 319 7.75 -10.49 1.83
C THR A 319 8.12 -9.11 2.38
N THR A 320 7.14 -8.42 2.97
CA THR A 320 7.33 -7.16 3.71
C THR A 320 6.22 -6.94 4.73
N THR A 321 6.46 -6.04 5.67
CA THR A 321 5.46 -5.58 6.64
C THR A 321 4.37 -4.74 5.96
N TYR A 322 3.11 -4.83 6.41
CA TYR A 322 1.96 -4.19 5.75
C TYR A 322 1.41 -2.99 6.51
N ALA A 323 1.29 -1.85 5.79
CA ALA A 323 0.65 -0.63 6.28
C ALA A 323 -0.86 -0.82 6.56
N GLU A 324 -1.55 -1.65 5.77
CA GLU A 324 -2.96 -1.99 5.93
C GLU A 324 -3.22 -2.58 7.31
N ASN A 325 -2.37 -3.49 7.74
CA ASN A 325 -2.46 -4.13 9.06
C ASN A 325 -2.15 -3.14 10.20
N ILE A 326 -1.19 -2.21 9.99
CA ILE A 326 -0.94 -1.09 10.90
C ILE A 326 -2.19 -0.20 10.98
N GLY A 327 -2.84 0.03 9.84
CA GLY A 327 -4.11 0.73 9.79
C GLY A 327 -5.23 0.05 10.60
N VAL A 328 -5.39 -1.29 10.52
CA VAL A 328 -6.35 -2.04 11.34
C VAL A 328 -6.02 -1.88 12.82
N MET A 329 -4.76 -2.01 13.19
CA MET A 329 -4.25 -1.81 14.53
C MET A 329 -4.63 -0.43 15.09
N ALA A 330 -4.42 0.63 14.31
CA ALA A 330 -4.78 2.00 14.68
C ALA A 330 -6.28 2.18 14.91
N ALA A 331 -7.14 1.54 14.07
CA ALA A 331 -8.59 1.65 14.19
C ALA A 331 -9.15 0.88 15.38
N THR A 332 -8.62 -0.32 15.63
CA THR A 332 -9.12 -1.20 16.69
C THR A 332 -8.52 -0.86 18.04
N ARG A 333 -7.42 -0.11 18.09
CA ARG A 333 -6.57 0.10 19.26
C ARG A 333 -6.10 -1.22 19.90
N VAL A 334 -5.96 -2.28 19.10
CA VAL A 334 -5.45 -3.57 19.54
C VAL A 334 -4.11 -3.82 18.84
N TYR A 335 -3.04 -3.67 19.59
CA TYR A 335 -1.66 -3.82 19.14
C TYR A 335 -1.08 -5.18 19.53
N SER A 336 -1.95 -6.09 19.93
CA SER A 336 -1.61 -7.44 20.42
C SER A 336 -0.89 -8.28 19.37
N THR A 337 0.30 -8.77 19.68
CA THR A 337 0.99 -9.74 18.81
C THR A 337 0.27 -11.08 18.75
N ALA A 338 -0.57 -11.42 19.75
CA ALA A 338 -1.41 -12.63 19.71
C ALA A 338 -2.35 -12.64 18.49
N ALA A 339 -2.88 -11.48 18.08
CA ALA A 339 -3.72 -11.38 16.89
C ALA A 339 -2.93 -11.68 15.61
N TYR A 340 -1.65 -11.29 15.55
CA TYR A 340 -0.78 -11.60 14.41
C TYR A 340 -0.36 -13.06 14.36
N TRP A 341 -0.14 -13.70 15.50
CA TRP A 341 0.04 -15.16 15.55
C TRP A 341 -1.21 -15.90 15.06
N ALA A 342 -2.40 -15.44 15.45
CA ALA A 342 -3.66 -16.00 14.96
C ALA A 342 -3.82 -15.76 13.44
N ALA A 343 -3.46 -14.57 12.94
CA ALA A 343 -3.46 -14.26 11.52
C ALA A 343 -2.49 -15.15 10.72
N ALA A 344 -1.28 -15.35 11.25
CA ALA A 344 -0.30 -16.25 10.64
C ALA A 344 -0.82 -17.70 10.58
N GLY A 345 -1.44 -18.19 11.65
CA GLY A 345 -2.07 -19.52 11.66
C GLY A 345 -3.19 -19.66 10.64
N ALA A 346 -4.02 -18.62 10.48
CA ALA A 346 -5.06 -18.59 9.45
C ALA A 346 -4.46 -18.57 8.02
N ALA A 347 -3.41 -17.79 7.77
CA ALA A 347 -2.72 -17.75 6.48
C ALA A 347 -2.10 -19.11 6.13
N LEU A 348 -1.49 -19.79 7.10
CA LEU A 348 -0.98 -21.16 6.90
C LEU A 348 -2.12 -22.12 6.52
N ALA A 349 -3.27 -22.03 7.20
CA ALA A 349 -4.43 -22.86 6.90
C ALA A 349 -4.99 -22.58 5.48
N PHE A 350 -5.07 -21.30 5.05
CA PHE A 350 -5.48 -20.94 3.70
C PHE A 350 -4.48 -21.40 2.65
N GLY A 351 -3.16 -21.33 2.93
CA GLY A 351 -2.12 -21.81 2.05
C GLY A 351 -2.13 -23.32 1.84
N LEU A 352 -2.77 -24.09 2.73
CA LEU A 352 -3.02 -25.53 2.57
C LEU A 352 -4.31 -25.85 1.81
N CYS A 353 -4.96 -24.84 1.21
CA CYS A 353 -6.19 -24.99 0.43
C CYS A 353 -5.95 -24.63 -1.05
N PRO A 354 -5.53 -25.57 -1.92
CA PRO A 354 -5.28 -25.31 -3.35
C PRO A 354 -6.46 -24.68 -4.06
N LYS A 355 -7.68 -25.06 -3.70
CA LYS A 355 -8.91 -24.49 -4.25
C LYS A 355 -9.01 -22.98 -4.03
N PHE A 356 -8.54 -22.50 -2.88
CA PHE A 356 -8.50 -21.08 -2.58
C PHE A 356 -7.47 -20.35 -3.45
N GLY A 357 -6.27 -20.91 -3.62
CA GLY A 357 -5.26 -20.35 -4.53
C GLY A 357 -5.70 -20.34 -5.99
N ALA A 358 -6.37 -21.40 -6.44
CA ALA A 358 -6.96 -21.47 -7.77
C ALA A 358 -8.02 -20.38 -8.00
N LEU A 359 -8.87 -20.10 -7.01
CA LEU A 359 -9.84 -19.00 -7.06
C LEU A 359 -9.17 -17.63 -7.22
N VAL A 360 -8.06 -17.43 -6.52
CA VAL A 360 -7.27 -16.19 -6.63
C VAL A 360 -6.58 -16.10 -8.00
N ALA A 361 -5.98 -17.18 -8.47
CA ALA A 361 -5.33 -17.24 -9.78
C ALA A 361 -6.31 -17.01 -10.95
N ALA A 362 -7.58 -17.36 -10.76
CA ALA A 362 -8.66 -17.14 -11.75
C ALA A 362 -9.18 -15.68 -11.77
N THR A 363 -8.50 -14.74 -11.11
CA THR A 363 -8.89 -13.33 -11.14
C THR A 363 -8.75 -12.77 -12.56
N PRO A 364 -9.83 -12.21 -13.15
CA PRO A 364 -9.80 -11.70 -14.52
C PRO A 364 -8.76 -10.57 -14.70
N GLY A 365 -8.12 -10.53 -15.86
CA GLY A 365 -7.09 -9.53 -16.15
C GLY A 365 -7.59 -8.09 -16.10
N GLY A 366 -8.84 -7.83 -16.56
CA GLY A 366 -9.46 -6.50 -16.41
C GLY A 366 -9.61 -6.07 -14.94
N VAL A 367 -9.94 -7.02 -14.05
CA VAL A 367 -10.02 -6.74 -12.60
C VAL A 367 -8.64 -6.38 -12.03
N LEU A 368 -7.61 -7.16 -12.40
CA LEU A 368 -6.23 -6.86 -12.03
C LEU A 368 -5.80 -5.49 -12.57
N GLY A 369 -6.16 -5.16 -13.81
CA GLY A 369 -5.91 -3.85 -14.41
C GLY A 369 -6.47 -2.70 -13.59
N GLY A 370 -7.76 -2.75 -13.23
CA GLY A 370 -8.40 -1.71 -12.43
C GLY A 370 -7.77 -1.53 -11.04
N ILE A 371 -7.45 -2.63 -10.37
CA ILE A 371 -6.84 -2.63 -9.04
C ILE A 371 -5.41 -2.09 -9.09
N THR A 372 -4.61 -2.54 -10.04
CA THR A 372 -3.17 -2.22 -10.12
C THR A 372 -2.93 -0.76 -10.49
N VAL A 373 -3.80 -0.11 -11.27
CA VAL A 373 -3.74 1.37 -11.48
C VAL A 373 -3.70 2.09 -10.14
N VAL A 374 -4.63 1.77 -9.25
CA VAL A 374 -4.72 2.45 -7.95
C VAL A 374 -3.56 2.06 -7.04
N LEU A 375 -3.22 0.77 -6.96
CA LEU A 375 -2.15 0.29 -6.10
C LEU A 375 -0.79 0.87 -6.49
N TYR A 376 -0.42 0.84 -7.76
CA TYR A 376 0.88 1.34 -8.23
C TYR A 376 0.98 2.85 -8.07
N GLY A 377 -0.10 3.58 -8.37
CA GLY A 377 -0.18 5.02 -8.10
C GLY A 377 0.02 5.34 -6.61
N MET A 378 -0.63 4.60 -5.73
CA MET A 378 -0.47 4.78 -4.28
C MET A 378 0.96 4.48 -3.81
N ILE A 379 1.61 3.43 -4.33
CA ILE A 379 3.02 3.13 -4.02
C ILE A 379 3.92 4.29 -4.45
N GLY A 380 3.76 4.79 -5.68
CA GLY A 380 4.53 5.94 -6.14
C GLY A 380 4.35 7.17 -5.24
N LEU A 381 3.11 7.47 -4.84
CA LEU A 381 2.80 8.60 -3.96
C LEU A 381 3.31 8.42 -2.52
N LEU A 382 3.57 7.19 -2.05
CA LEU A 382 4.28 6.99 -0.78
C LEU A 382 5.70 7.57 -0.84
N GLY A 383 6.38 7.52 -1.99
CA GLY A 383 7.66 8.19 -2.20
C GLY A 383 7.56 9.70 -1.99
N ALA A 384 6.56 10.34 -2.60
CA ALA A 384 6.29 11.77 -2.39
C ALA A 384 5.97 12.08 -0.91
N LYS A 385 5.24 11.21 -0.23
CA LYS A 385 4.93 11.35 1.21
C LYS A 385 6.19 11.30 2.08
N ILE A 386 7.20 10.48 1.71
CA ILE A 386 8.52 10.47 2.37
C ILE A 386 9.17 11.84 2.26
N TRP A 387 9.18 12.46 1.07
CA TRP A 387 9.75 13.78 0.84
C TRP A 387 9.05 14.88 1.65
N ILE A 388 7.72 14.87 1.67
CA ILE A 388 6.91 15.84 2.43
C ILE A 388 7.21 15.71 3.93
N LYS A 389 7.19 14.48 4.48
CA LYS A 389 7.44 14.22 5.91
C LYS A 389 8.86 14.65 6.31
N ALA A 390 9.83 14.42 5.45
CA ALA A 390 11.23 14.80 5.67
C ALA A 390 11.54 16.26 5.30
N ARG A 391 10.56 17.02 4.79
CA ARG A 391 10.72 18.40 4.30
C ARG A 391 11.89 18.54 3.34
N VAL A 392 11.97 17.61 2.36
CA VAL A 392 13.02 17.67 1.34
C VAL A 392 12.91 18.96 0.56
N ASP A 393 14.03 19.67 0.44
CA ASP A 393 14.11 20.92 -0.32
C ASP A 393 14.48 20.63 -1.78
N PHE A 394 13.52 20.78 -2.67
CA PHE A 394 13.73 20.62 -4.12
C PHE A 394 14.29 21.87 -4.80
N SER A 395 14.45 22.99 -4.10
CA SER A 395 15.21 24.14 -4.58
C SER A 395 16.72 23.86 -4.60
N ASP A 396 17.16 22.87 -3.80
CA ASP A 396 18.54 22.40 -3.81
C ASP A 396 18.81 21.50 -5.02
N PRO A 397 19.71 21.89 -5.96
CA PRO A 397 20.06 21.08 -7.11
C PRO A 397 20.61 19.69 -6.76
N VAL A 398 21.28 19.54 -5.60
CA VAL A 398 21.80 18.25 -5.14
C VAL A 398 20.68 17.26 -4.89
N ASN A 399 19.51 17.73 -4.46
CA ASN A 399 18.32 16.91 -4.28
C ASN A 399 17.58 16.71 -5.61
N LEU A 400 17.35 17.80 -6.36
CA LEU A 400 16.46 17.79 -7.52
C LEU A 400 17.05 17.02 -8.72
N VAL A 401 18.31 17.32 -9.10
CA VAL A 401 18.88 16.86 -10.37
C VAL A 401 19.02 15.33 -10.43
N PRO A 402 19.57 14.64 -9.40
CA PRO A 402 19.66 13.18 -9.42
C PRO A 402 18.30 12.50 -9.45
N ILE A 403 17.31 13.04 -8.73
CA ILE A 403 15.94 12.51 -8.71
C ILE A 403 15.32 12.66 -10.10
N ALA A 404 15.44 13.84 -10.73
CA ALA A 404 14.86 14.10 -12.05
C ALA A 404 15.45 13.14 -13.11
N ALA A 405 16.79 13.04 -13.16
CA ALA A 405 17.47 12.13 -14.08
C ALA A 405 17.09 10.66 -13.84
N GLY A 406 17.19 10.20 -12.58
CA GLY A 406 16.84 8.83 -12.21
C GLY A 406 15.37 8.50 -12.46
N SER A 407 14.46 9.46 -12.26
CA SER A 407 13.03 9.26 -12.52
C SER A 407 12.74 9.05 -14.01
N VAL A 408 13.32 9.86 -14.88
CA VAL A 408 13.13 9.71 -16.33
C VAL A 408 13.70 8.37 -16.81
N LEU A 409 14.91 7.99 -16.37
CA LEU A 409 15.54 6.73 -16.75
C LEU A 409 14.74 5.52 -16.24
N GLY A 410 14.28 5.59 -15.00
CA GLY A 410 13.57 4.47 -14.36
C GLY A 410 12.16 4.27 -14.88
N ILE A 411 11.36 5.34 -14.98
CA ILE A 411 9.96 5.27 -15.46
C ILE A 411 9.94 5.03 -16.97
N GLY A 412 10.88 5.63 -17.71
CA GLY A 412 11.01 5.46 -19.17
C GLY A 412 11.56 4.11 -19.59
N GLY A 413 11.96 3.25 -18.64
CA GLY A 413 12.47 1.91 -18.97
C GLY A 413 13.81 1.92 -19.71
N VAL A 414 14.59 3.01 -19.62
CA VAL A 414 15.88 3.14 -20.32
C VAL A 414 16.84 2.05 -19.86
N THR A 415 17.52 1.41 -20.83
CA THR A 415 18.43 0.29 -20.58
C THR A 415 19.83 0.63 -21.06
N VAL A 416 20.83 0.28 -20.26
CA VAL A 416 22.25 0.32 -20.62
C VAL A 416 22.77 -1.11 -20.71
N THR A 417 23.36 -1.45 -21.85
CA THR A 417 23.90 -2.79 -22.12
C THR A 417 25.42 -2.73 -22.21
N LEU A 418 26.10 -3.58 -21.46
CA LEU A 418 27.55 -3.71 -21.40
C LEU A 418 27.91 -5.20 -21.64
N GLY A 419 28.19 -5.56 -22.89
CA GLY A 419 28.36 -6.96 -23.28
C GLY A 419 27.07 -7.76 -23.04
N ASP A 420 27.17 -8.89 -22.34
CA ASP A 420 26.02 -9.71 -21.97
C ASP A 420 25.24 -9.18 -20.74
N PHE A 421 25.70 -8.08 -20.16
CA PHE A 421 25.10 -7.49 -18.98
C PHE A 421 24.23 -6.29 -19.33
N SER A 422 22.98 -6.32 -18.90
CA SER A 422 22.00 -5.26 -19.15
C SER A 422 21.39 -4.78 -17.83
N VAL A 423 21.43 -3.47 -17.62
CA VAL A 423 20.77 -2.79 -16.49
C VAL A 423 19.81 -1.76 -17.03
N GLY A 424 18.55 -1.85 -16.66
CA GLY A 424 17.54 -0.94 -17.17
C GLY A 424 16.46 -0.59 -16.14
N GLY A 425 15.57 0.31 -16.55
CA GLY A 425 14.38 0.70 -15.81
C GLY A 425 14.70 1.13 -14.37
N ILE A 426 13.99 0.54 -13.42
CA ILE A 426 14.08 0.89 -11.98
C ILE A 426 15.51 0.76 -11.45
N ALA A 427 16.26 -0.27 -11.86
CA ALA A 427 17.63 -0.50 -11.39
C ALA A 427 18.55 0.66 -11.79
N LEU A 428 18.54 1.03 -13.08
CA LEU A 428 19.33 2.15 -13.60
C LEU A 428 18.92 3.47 -12.94
N GLY A 429 17.61 3.77 -12.87
CA GLY A 429 17.09 4.98 -12.24
C GLY A 429 17.47 5.08 -10.76
N THR A 430 17.44 3.96 -10.03
CA THR A 430 17.86 3.89 -8.63
C THR A 430 19.36 4.17 -8.48
N VAL A 431 20.20 3.54 -9.29
CA VAL A 431 21.66 3.72 -9.26
C VAL A 431 22.01 5.18 -9.56
N VAL A 432 21.41 5.77 -10.62
CA VAL A 432 21.66 7.17 -10.98
C VAL A 432 21.23 8.13 -9.87
N THR A 433 20.07 7.90 -9.26
CA THR A 433 19.58 8.72 -8.14
C THR A 433 20.51 8.60 -6.92
N LEU A 434 20.86 7.37 -6.53
CA LEU A 434 21.69 7.11 -5.35
C LEU A 434 23.11 7.65 -5.51
N LEU A 435 23.79 7.27 -6.60
CA LEU A 435 25.16 7.71 -6.85
C LEU A 435 25.22 9.21 -7.14
N GLY A 436 24.30 9.73 -7.95
CA GLY A 436 24.21 11.15 -8.27
C GLY A 436 24.08 12.00 -7.02
N TYR A 437 23.15 11.63 -6.12
CA TYR A 437 22.99 12.34 -4.86
C TYR A 437 24.26 12.31 -4.00
N HIS A 438 24.83 11.12 -3.79
CA HIS A 438 26.01 11.00 -2.91
C HIS A 438 27.26 11.67 -3.49
N LEU A 439 27.47 11.59 -4.80
CA LEU A 439 28.60 12.25 -5.47
C LEU A 439 28.46 13.78 -5.40
N LEU A 440 27.28 14.33 -5.68
CA LEU A 440 27.06 15.78 -5.59
C LEU A 440 27.14 16.28 -4.13
N ALA A 441 26.59 15.53 -3.18
CA ALA A 441 26.70 15.85 -1.77
C ALA A 441 28.16 15.78 -1.25
N ALA A 442 28.98 14.86 -1.77
CA ALA A 442 30.40 14.78 -1.46
C ALA A 442 31.16 15.94 -2.12
N GLY A 443 30.89 16.25 -3.41
CA GLY A 443 31.49 17.38 -4.12
C GLY A 443 31.31 18.70 -3.39
N ARG A 444 30.09 18.97 -2.88
CA ARG A 444 29.81 20.16 -2.06
C ARG A 444 30.70 20.21 -0.79
N ARG A 445 30.97 19.08 -0.15
CA ARG A 445 31.86 19.00 1.04
C ARG A 445 33.32 19.29 0.67
N TRP A 446 33.73 19.04 -0.57
CA TRP A 446 35.08 19.29 -1.08
C TRP A 446 35.26 20.68 -1.71
N GLY A 447 34.27 21.60 -1.53
CA GLY A 447 34.36 22.97 -1.99
C GLY A 447 33.99 23.19 -3.46
N VAL A 448 33.37 22.22 -4.11
CA VAL A 448 32.73 22.45 -5.40
C VAL A 448 31.57 23.42 -5.17
N GLU A 449 31.62 24.60 -5.77
CA GLU A 449 30.51 25.56 -5.74
C GLU A 449 29.28 24.97 -6.42
N VAL A 450 28.37 24.48 -5.60
CA VAL A 450 27.01 24.14 -6.04
C VAL A 450 26.15 25.36 -5.71
N PRO A 451 25.33 25.89 -6.64
CA PRO A 451 24.46 27.03 -6.37
C PRO A 451 23.69 26.80 -5.05
N GLU A 452 23.79 27.76 -4.14
CA GLU A 452 22.99 27.70 -2.92
C GLU A 452 21.51 27.73 -3.28
N PRO A 453 20.67 26.91 -2.63
CA PRO A 453 19.24 27.02 -2.81
C PRO A 453 18.81 28.45 -2.46
N ALA A 454 17.94 29.03 -3.30
CA ALA A 454 17.40 30.36 -3.04
C ALA A 454 16.88 30.41 -1.59
N PRO A 455 17.18 31.51 -0.85
CA PRO A 455 16.72 31.62 0.52
C PRO A 455 15.22 31.39 0.55
N ARG A 456 14.79 30.45 1.38
CA ARG A 456 13.33 30.20 1.55
C ARG A 456 12.68 31.55 1.83
N PRO A 457 11.63 31.96 1.07
CA PRO A 457 10.85 33.13 1.45
C PRO A 457 10.52 32.89 2.92
N ALA A 458 10.95 33.84 3.78
CA ALA A 458 10.73 33.75 5.22
C ALA A 458 9.26 33.34 5.36
N ALA A 459 9.03 32.12 5.84
CA ALA A 459 7.68 31.61 6.08
C ALA A 459 7.04 32.75 6.83
N ALA A 460 6.00 33.38 6.23
CA ALA A 460 5.41 34.61 6.69
C ALA A 460 5.35 34.49 8.20
N ALA A 461 6.27 35.23 8.84
CA ALA A 461 6.79 34.90 10.16
C ALA A 461 5.60 34.50 10.97
N ASP A 462 5.61 33.27 11.42
CA ASP A 462 4.64 32.74 12.34
C ASP A 462 4.19 33.93 13.15
N ARG A 463 3.05 34.53 12.77
CA ARG A 463 2.41 35.57 13.57
C ARG A 463 2.05 34.77 14.79
N ARG A 464 3.04 34.56 15.66
CA ARG A 464 2.76 34.28 17.04
C ARG A 464 1.74 35.34 17.35
N GLU A 465 0.50 34.94 17.51
CA GLU A 465 -0.51 35.77 18.15
C GLU A 465 0.25 36.44 19.28
N GLU A 466 0.51 37.74 19.14
CA GLU A 466 0.94 38.56 20.28
C GLU A 466 -0.02 38.17 21.39
N PRO A 467 0.49 37.69 22.54
CA PRO A 467 -0.39 37.31 23.62
C PRO A 467 -1.34 38.50 23.81
N ARG A 468 -2.63 38.28 23.60
CA ARG A 468 -3.66 39.30 23.88
C ARG A 468 -3.33 39.84 25.24
N PRO A 469 -3.16 41.19 25.41
CA PRO A 469 -2.84 41.74 26.70
C PRO A 469 -3.90 41.23 27.66
N THR A 470 -3.43 40.51 28.67
CA THR A 470 -4.27 40.04 29.76
C THR A 470 -4.91 41.27 30.37
N THR A 471 -6.19 41.24 30.71
CA THR A 471 -7.03 42.31 31.24
C THR A 471 -6.50 42.90 32.56
N GLU A 472 -5.29 42.60 32.99
CA GLU A 472 -4.65 43.09 34.23
C GLU A 472 -3.80 44.36 34.06
N ASP A 473 -3.46 44.81 32.84
CA ASP A 473 -2.64 46.00 32.62
C ASP A 473 -3.47 47.25 32.15
N ARG A 474 -4.71 47.35 32.56
CA ARG A 474 -5.43 48.65 32.44
C ARG A 474 -5.12 49.49 33.67
N PRO A 475 -4.65 50.76 33.50
CA PRO A 475 -4.52 51.68 34.59
C PRO A 475 -5.88 51.87 35.27
N VAL A 476 -5.91 51.67 36.59
CA VAL A 476 -7.11 51.90 37.41
C VAL A 476 -7.38 53.40 37.45
N GLU A 477 -8.38 53.89 36.68
CA GLU A 477 -8.93 55.22 36.90
C GLU A 477 -9.65 55.26 38.25
N PRO A 478 -9.47 56.33 39.06
CA PRO A 478 -10.10 56.44 40.37
C PRO A 478 -11.61 56.60 40.23
N ARG A 479 -12.37 55.72 40.87
CA ARG A 479 -13.82 55.80 40.99
C ARG A 479 -14.21 57.04 41.77
N PRO A 480 -15.21 57.88 41.31
CA PRO A 480 -15.84 58.91 42.14
C PRO A 480 -16.77 58.23 43.15
N ALA A 481 -16.79 58.82 44.34
CA ALA A 481 -17.51 58.36 45.51
C ALA A 481 -19.05 58.56 45.43
N THR A 482 -19.72 57.51 45.93
CA THR A 482 -21.05 57.52 46.63
C THR A 482 -22.23 58.31 46.05
N GLY A 483 -23.17 57.58 45.50
CA GLY A 483 -24.55 57.95 45.37
C GLY A 483 -25.43 56.72 45.61
N THR A 484 -26.11 56.74 46.76
CA THR A 484 -27.13 55.74 47.17
C THR A 484 -28.32 55.81 46.23
N ARG A 485 -28.67 54.69 45.61
CA ARG A 485 -29.91 54.54 44.82
C ARG A 485 -30.79 53.47 45.50
N PRO A 486 -32.12 53.74 45.62
CA PRO A 486 -33.06 52.90 46.37
C PRO A 486 -33.31 51.56 45.68
N GLU A 487 -33.56 50.51 46.49
CA GLU A 487 -33.95 49.16 46.08
C GLU A 487 -35.32 49.21 45.37
N GLU A 488 -35.38 48.66 44.13
CA GLU A 488 -36.63 48.24 43.49
C GLU A 488 -36.84 46.71 43.74
N PRO A 489 -38.09 46.30 44.01
CA PRO A 489 -38.42 44.96 44.39
C PRO A 489 -38.38 44.03 43.17
N ARG A 490 -37.86 42.77 43.38
CA ARG A 490 -37.87 41.65 42.42
C ARG A 490 -39.29 41.26 42.06
N PRO A 491 -39.66 41.05 40.78
CA PRO A 491 -40.90 40.39 40.42
C PRO A 491 -40.82 38.89 40.64
N THR A 492 -41.88 38.38 41.24
CA THR A 492 -42.17 36.96 41.46
C THR A 492 -42.45 36.23 40.16
N THR A 493 -41.98 35.00 40.07
CA THR A 493 -42.31 33.98 39.07
C THR A 493 -43.82 33.75 39.00
N GLU A 494 -44.45 34.19 37.87
CA GLU A 494 -45.68 33.61 37.28
C GLU A 494 -46.01 34.47 36.05
N ASP A 495 -46.19 33.79 34.92
CA ASP A 495 -46.62 34.25 33.61
C ASP A 495 -45.58 34.20 32.50
N ARG A 496 -45.40 32.97 31.99
CA ARG A 496 -44.97 32.75 30.59
C ARG A 496 -46.22 32.40 29.76
N PRO A 497 -46.50 33.08 28.67
CA PRO A 497 -47.52 32.70 27.71
C PRO A 497 -47.05 31.46 26.92
N VAL A 498 -47.94 30.48 26.79
CA VAL A 498 -47.80 29.26 25.97
C VAL A 498 -48.02 29.65 24.51
N GLU A 499 -47.00 29.52 23.67
CA GLU A 499 -47.18 29.57 22.21
C GLU A 499 -47.81 28.26 21.70
N PRO A 500 -48.82 28.32 20.79
CA PRO A 500 -49.48 27.14 20.27
C PRO A 500 -48.64 26.47 19.15
N ARG A 501 -48.55 25.15 19.19
CA ARG A 501 -48.00 24.30 18.11
C ARG A 501 -48.81 24.46 16.82
N PRO A 502 -48.18 24.55 15.62
CA PRO A 502 -48.92 24.48 14.37
C PRO A 502 -49.38 23.07 14.05
N ALA A 503 -50.62 22.99 13.63
CA ALA A 503 -51.32 21.79 13.21
C ALA A 503 -50.76 21.22 11.88
N THR A 504 -50.80 19.90 11.77
CA THR A 504 -50.59 19.11 10.58
C THR A 504 -51.43 19.60 9.39
N GLY A 505 -50.73 20.13 8.37
CA GLY A 505 -51.34 20.51 7.08
C GLY A 505 -50.97 19.48 6.01
N THR A 506 -52.01 18.94 5.41
CA THR A 506 -52.07 18.04 4.27
C THR A 506 -51.40 18.61 3.02
N ARG A 507 -50.70 17.73 2.33
CA ARG A 507 -49.99 17.92 1.05
C ARG A 507 -50.99 18.13 -0.10
N PRO A 508 -50.85 19.14 -0.99
CA PRO A 508 -51.61 19.21 -2.23
C PRO A 508 -50.95 18.40 -3.35
N GLU A 509 -51.75 17.63 -4.09
CA GLU A 509 -51.41 16.98 -5.35
C GLU A 509 -51.06 18.03 -6.43
N GLU A 510 -49.90 17.90 -7.03
CA GLU A 510 -49.52 18.65 -8.22
C GLU A 510 -49.89 17.84 -9.48
N ARG A 511 -50.75 18.42 -10.29
CA ARG A 511 -51.24 17.92 -11.58
C ARG A 511 -50.12 17.89 -12.63
N ARG A 512 -50.06 16.83 -13.40
CA ARG A 512 -49.29 16.72 -14.65
C ARG A 512 -49.85 17.69 -15.71
N PRO A 513 -49.04 18.39 -16.50
CA PRO A 513 -49.43 18.96 -17.76
C PRO A 513 -49.25 17.96 -18.92
N THR A 514 -50.25 17.97 -19.76
CA THR A 514 -50.42 17.22 -21.01
C THR A 514 -49.58 17.81 -22.15
N THR A 515 -49.00 16.90 -22.95
CA THR A 515 -48.73 16.94 -24.41
C THR A 515 -48.42 18.30 -25.06
N GLY A 516 -47.16 18.46 -25.48
CA GLY A 516 -46.71 19.42 -26.48
C GLY A 516 -45.84 18.75 -27.54
N THR A 517 -46.28 18.91 -28.77
CA THR A 517 -45.80 18.43 -30.06
C THR A 517 -44.33 18.66 -30.34
N ARG A 518 -43.70 17.63 -30.87
CA ARG A 518 -42.30 17.57 -31.37
C ARG A 518 -42.24 18.24 -32.77
N PRO A 519 -41.24 19.10 -33.08
CA PRO A 519 -40.96 19.47 -34.47
C PRO A 519 -40.03 18.44 -35.11
N GLU A 520 -40.31 18.09 -36.37
CA GLU A 520 -39.54 17.25 -37.27
C GLU A 520 -38.20 17.90 -37.64
N GLU A 521 -37.12 17.13 -37.56
CA GLU A 521 -35.81 17.46 -38.17
C GLU A 521 -35.74 16.85 -39.61
N PRO A 522 -35.16 17.54 -40.60
CA PRO A 522 -35.10 17.11 -41.98
C PRO A 522 -34.02 16.04 -42.22
N ARG A 523 -34.36 15.05 -43.07
CA ARG A 523 -33.48 13.98 -43.56
C ARG A 523 -32.35 14.56 -44.43
N PRO A 524 -31.12 14.05 -44.33
CA PRO A 524 -30.07 14.35 -45.32
C PRO A 524 -30.19 13.43 -46.55
N THR A 525 -29.97 14.06 -47.66
CA THR A 525 -29.99 13.52 -49.03
C THR A 525 -28.80 12.61 -49.31
N THR A 526 -29.02 11.58 -50.08
CA THR A 526 -28.14 10.60 -50.70
C THR A 526 -26.99 11.27 -51.47
N GLY A 527 -25.74 10.96 -51.11
CA GLY A 527 -24.52 11.31 -51.87
C GLY A 527 -23.64 10.06 -52.10
N THR A 528 -23.51 9.75 -53.37
CA THR A 528 -22.67 8.81 -54.13
C THR A 528 -21.43 8.20 -53.45
N ARG A 529 -21.33 6.87 -53.55
CA ARG A 529 -20.13 6.04 -53.30
C ARG A 529 -18.97 6.40 -54.22
N PRO A 530 -17.69 6.44 -53.74
CA PRO A 530 -16.51 6.24 -54.58
C PRO A 530 -16.10 4.75 -54.60
N LYS A 531 -15.52 4.37 -55.74
CA LYS A 531 -15.11 3.01 -56.14
C LYS A 531 -14.00 2.42 -55.24
N GLU A 532 -14.14 1.11 -55.01
CA GLU A 532 -13.08 0.20 -54.54
C GLU A 532 -11.84 0.26 -55.45
N GLN A 533 -10.64 0.46 -54.85
CA GLN A 533 -9.35 0.09 -55.43
C GLN A 533 -8.86 -1.19 -54.79
N GLN A 534 -8.60 -2.20 -55.63
CA GLN A 534 -7.97 -3.47 -55.30
C GLN A 534 -6.52 -3.28 -54.83
N PRO A 535 -6.02 -4.07 -53.89
CA PRO A 535 -4.60 -4.09 -53.53
C PRO A 535 -3.79 -4.95 -54.50
N ALA A 536 -2.60 -4.45 -54.86
CA ALA A 536 -1.60 -5.13 -55.67
C ALA A 536 -0.85 -6.22 -54.88
N GLU A 537 -0.55 -7.31 -55.56
CA GLU A 537 0.29 -8.43 -55.06
C GLU A 537 1.74 -8.00 -54.80
N PRO A 538 2.45 -8.55 -53.80
CA PRO A 538 3.87 -8.35 -53.64
C PRO A 538 4.68 -9.35 -54.48
N THR A 539 5.57 -8.81 -55.31
CA THR A 539 6.58 -9.56 -56.05
C THR A 539 7.73 -9.94 -55.10
N ALA A 540 8.15 -11.19 -55.18
CA ALA A 540 9.31 -11.75 -54.50
C ALA A 540 10.63 -11.18 -55.07
N VAL A 541 11.57 -10.79 -54.21
CA VAL A 541 13.04 -11.01 -54.27
C VAL A 541 13.54 -11.13 -52.84
#